data_b0c5eb1dfaa14d3fcaeb85bbd6eb1d34
#
_entry.id   b0c5eb1dfaa14d3fcaeb85bbd6eb1d34
#
_cell.length_a   1.000
_cell.length_b   1.000
_cell.length_c   1.000
_cell.angle_alpha   90.00
_cell.angle_beta   90.00
_cell.angle_gamma   90.00
#
_symmetry.space_group_name_H-M   'P 1'
#
loop_
_entity.id
_entity.type
_entity.pdbx_description
1 polymer ?
#
loop_
_entity_poly.entity_id
_entity_poly.type
_entity_poly.pdbx_seq_one_letter_code
_entity_poly.pdbx_strand_id
1 'polypeptide(L)'
;MNLKYTCPGCGTPLGYEGLCWKCKSEQERKTALAWTPEQITEKQRNLIQNIQQLADMEDPEFTDFWQLLGYHDAITPEIQRAALAAEVFWPCELYYHAPEDVRDSLVAALLKAEYSRNAADLMSCLAMQGDDKAMETLLELERNPRPWRKGLYVDPSSYAQIGGWTFDKEGQKIQLNFDTCYPMVKGTAGEKSPVRIGRAREDTCPHCGGRMVDMLVLDGRDERLKFLGLDGILTATCCPSCVGFLKGPAFNSFTLDGDVEVFPSELFDGAEKTDCYVSPEDYKVLTENSFVLGEAPVPLFYGAACQDVNTIGGFGNRGAECRICPLSPLWEAYEVSGTDPVGYGV
;
A
#
# COMPACT_ATOMS: atom_id res chain seq x y z
N MET A 1 6.07 -14.69 29.45
CA MET A 1 4.60 -14.78 29.35
C MET A 1 4.18 -16.24 29.43
N ASN A 2 3.18 -16.58 30.25
CA ASN A 2 2.67 -17.96 30.32
C ASN A 2 1.64 -18.16 29.20
N LEU A 3 2.08 -18.76 28.08
CA LEU A 3 1.23 -19.08 26.93
C LEU A 3 0.45 -20.36 27.25
N LYS A 4 -0.78 -20.22 27.78
CA LYS A 4 -1.62 -21.35 28.28
C LYS A 4 -2.53 -21.93 27.19
N TYR A 5 -2.74 -21.22 26.10
CA TYR A 5 -3.70 -21.58 25.09
C TYR A 5 -3.00 -21.78 23.74
N THR A 6 -3.70 -22.40 22.82
CA THR A 6 -3.22 -22.62 21.46
C THR A 6 -4.30 -22.20 20.48
N CYS A 7 -3.95 -21.44 19.45
CA CYS A 7 -4.89 -21.05 18.42
C CYS A 7 -5.49 -22.29 17.73
N PRO A 8 -6.82 -22.48 17.74
CA PRO A 8 -7.45 -23.63 17.10
C PRO A 8 -7.32 -23.62 15.57
N GLY A 9 -7.01 -22.47 14.96
CA GLY A 9 -6.86 -22.36 13.52
C GLY A 9 -5.47 -22.72 12.99
N CYS A 10 -4.39 -22.36 13.72
CA CYS A 10 -3.02 -22.52 13.21
C CYS A 10 -2.03 -23.13 14.22
N GLY A 11 -2.46 -23.44 15.42
CA GLY A 11 -1.59 -24.03 16.46
C GLY A 11 -0.64 -23.03 17.16
N THR A 12 -0.69 -21.75 16.88
CA THR A 12 0.16 -20.74 17.52
C THR A 12 -0.13 -20.66 19.01
N PRO A 13 0.90 -20.69 19.90
CA PRO A 13 0.71 -20.49 21.33
C PRO A 13 0.18 -19.08 21.65
N LEU A 14 -0.81 -19.00 22.56
CA LEU A 14 -1.50 -17.76 22.91
C LEU A 14 -1.54 -17.54 24.43
N GLY A 15 -1.59 -16.28 24.85
CA GLY A 15 -1.87 -15.88 26.23
C GLY A 15 -3.37 -15.81 26.58
N TYR A 16 -4.25 -16.07 25.62
CA TYR A 16 -5.72 -15.99 25.74
C TYR A 16 -6.38 -17.13 24.96
N GLU A 17 -7.64 -17.44 25.29
CA GLU A 17 -8.44 -18.45 24.59
C GLU A 17 -9.05 -17.88 23.30
N GLY A 18 -8.95 -18.62 22.18
CA GLY A 18 -9.54 -18.27 20.91
C GLY A 18 -8.56 -18.29 19.73
N LEU A 19 -8.93 -17.63 18.66
CA LEU A 19 -8.10 -17.49 17.45
C LEU A 19 -7.00 -16.45 17.66
N CYS A 20 -5.80 -16.70 17.08
CA CYS A 20 -4.81 -15.65 16.92
C CYS A 20 -5.33 -14.58 15.95
N TRP A 21 -4.73 -13.39 15.97
CA TRP A 21 -5.17 -12.26 15.15
C TRP A 21 -5.21 -12.63 13.66
N LYS A 22 -4.22 -13.37 13.13
CA LYS A 22 -4.18 -13.82 11.74
C LYS A 22 -5.37 -14.72 11.38
N CYS A 23 -5.67 -15.71 12.20
CA CYS A 23 -6.80 -16.60 11.93
C CYS A 23 -8.15 -15.89 12.06
N LYS A 24 -8.24 -14.90 12.98
CA LYS A 24 -9.43 -14.07 13.13
C LYS A 24 -9.62 -13.18 11.90
N SER A 25 -8.59 -12.47 11.48
CA SER A 25 -8.61 -11.62 10.27
C SER A 25 -8.94 -12.42 9.01
N GLU A 26 -8.36 -13.62 8.85
CA GLU A 26 -8.71 -14.51 7.74
C GLU A 26 -10.17 -14.97 7.76
N GLN A 27 -10.71 -15.26 8.95
CA GLN A 27 -12.12 -15.64 9.09
C GLN A 27 -13.05 -14.45 8.75
N GLU A 28 -12.74 -13.26 9.25
CA GLU A 28 -13.48 -12.03 8.95
C GLU A 28 -13.46 -11.73 7.45
N ARG A 29 -12.30 -11.83 6.82
CA ARG A 29 -12.13 -11.66 5.36
C ARG A 29 -12.99 -12.67 4.58
N LYS A 30 -12.95 -13.97 4.93
CA LYS A 30 -13.76 -15.00 4.27
C LYS A 30 -15.26 -14.70 4.42
N THR A 31 -15.67 -14.23 5.58
CA THR A 31 -17.06 -13.84 5.84
C THR A 31 -17.47 -12.65 4.98
N ALA A 32 -16.63 -11.61 4.92
CA ALA A 32 -16.91 -10.43 4.14
C ALA A 32 -16.93 -10.73 2.62
N LEU A 33 -15.97 -11.50 2.11
CA LEU A 33 -15.95 -11.92 0.71
C LEU A 33 -17.18 -12.73 0.27
N ALA A 34 -17.86 -13.37 1.23
CA ALA A 34 -19.07 -14.16 0.98
C ALA A 34 -20.39 -13.36 1.11
N TRP A 35 -20.34 -12.04 1.29
CA TRP A 35 -21.54 -11.23 1.40
C TRP A 35 -22.39 -11.32 0.14
N THR A 36 -23.72 -11.46 0.37
CA THR A 36 -24.68 -11.40 -0.73
C THR A 36 -24.91 -9.94 -1.16
N PRO A 37 -25.48 -9.69 -2.37
CA PRO A 37 -25.83 -8.34 -2.79
C PRO A 37 -26.75 -7.59 -1.81
N GLU A 38 -27.64 -8.32 -1.13
CA GLU A 38 -28.55 -7.75 -0.12
C GLU A 38 -27.75 -7.31 1.13
N GLN A 39 -26.79 -8.11 1.56
CA GLN A 39 -25.91 -7.77 2.69
C GLN A 39 -25.03 -6.56 2.37
N ILE A 40 -24.46 -6.50 1.16
CA ILE A 40 -23.70 -5.33 0.69
C ILE A 40 -24.58 -4.08 0.73
N THR A 41 -25.81 -4.16 0.21
CA THR A 41 -26.76 -3.03 0.23
C THR A 41 -27.13 -2.60 1.64
N GLU A 42 -27.30 -3.54 2.56
CA GLU A 42 -27.54 -3.24 3.98
C GLU A 42 -26.36 -2.53 4.62
N LYS A 43 -25.12 -3.02 4.40
CA LYS A 43 -23.89 -2.37 4.88
C LYS A 43 -23.73 -0.96 4.34
N GLN A 44 -24.01 -0.73 3.05
CA GLN A 44 -24.00 0.61 2.45
C GLN A 44 -25.00 1.54 3.13
N ARG A 45 -26.21 1.06 3.42
CA ARG A 45 -27.25 1.84 4.10
C ARG A 45 -26.84 2.18 5.54
N ASN A 46 -26.28 1.23 6.27
CA ASN A 46 -25.79 1.44 7.63
C ASN A 46 -24.66 2.47 7.63
N LEU A 47 -23.72 2.34 6.71
CA LEU A 47 -22.62 3.29 6.57
C LEU A 47 -23.12 4.73 6.30
N ILE A 48 -24.12 4.92 5.45
CA ILE A 48 -24.73 6.24 5.21
C ILE A 48 -25.35 6.80 6.50
N GLN A 49 -26.04 5.97 7.28
CA GLN A 49 -26.71 6.40 8.51
C GLN A 49 -25.72 6.77 9.63
N ASN A 50 -24.60 6.09 9.67
CA ASN A 50 -23.59 6.18 10.71
C ASN A 50 -22.26 6.78 10.21
N ILE A 51 -22.29 7.57 9.15
CA ILE A 51 -21.09 8.00 8.41
C ILE A 51 -20.05 8.72 9.30
N GLN A 52 -20.49 9.40 10.36
CA GLN A 52 -19.60 10.10 11.30
C GLN A 52 -18.76 9.12 12.14
N GLN A 53 -19.19 7.87 12.29
CA GLN A 53 -18.46 6.85 13.04
C GLN A 53 -17.20 6.38 12.33
N LEU A 54 -17.04 6.68 11.04
CA LEU A 54 -15.79 6.43 10.31
C LEU A 54 -14.57 7.13 10.91
N ALA A 55 -14.77 8.16 11.72
CA ALA A 55 -13.67 8.83 12.42
C ALA A 55 -13.05 7.97 13.54
N ASP A 56 -13.76 6.92 13.99
CA ASP A 56 -13.30 5.98 15.02
C ASP A 56 -12.87 4.64 14.36
N MET A 57 -11.57 4.35 14.42
CA MET A 57 -11.02 3.12 13.84
C MET A 57 -11.47 1.84 14.56
N GLU A 58 -11.97 1.94 15.78
CA GLU A 58 -12.47 0.80 16.56
C GLU A 58 -13.96 0.52 16.27
N ASP A 59 -14.64 1.44 15.58
CA ASP A 59 -16.05 1.31 15.25
C ASP A 59 -16.28 0.27 14.13
N PRO A 60 -17.33 -0.57 14.21
CA PRO A 60 -17.65 -1.54 13.17
C PRO A 60 -17.83 -0.93 11.78
N GLU A 61 -18.36 0.29 11.66
CA GLU A 61 -18.54 1.00 10.39
C GLU A 61 -17.22 1.28 9.68
N PHE A 62 -16.13 1.50 10.43
CA PHE A 62 -14.80 1.63 9.85
C PHE A 62 -14.32 0.32 9.18
N THR A 63 -14.55 -0.81 9.85
CA THR A 63 -14.26 -2.13 9.28
C THR A 63 -15.14 -2.41 8.06
N ASP A 64 -16.44 -2.15 8.15
CA ASP A 64 -17.39 -2.34 7.06
C ASP A 64 -17.06 -1.49 5.84
N PHE A 65 -16.63 -0.24 6.04
CA PHE A 65 -16.15 0.64 4.96
C PHE A 65 -14.99 -0.01 4.19
N TRP A 66 -13.96 -0.50 4.91
CA TRP A 66 -12.81 -1.11 4.26
C TRP A 66 -13.17 -2.40 3.52
N GLN A 67 -14.09 -3.19 4.07
CA GLN A 67 -14.57 -4.41 3.42
C GLN A 67 -15.43 -4.11 2.20
N LEU A 68 -16.29 -3.09 2.24
CA LEU A 68 -17.05 -2.62 1.09
C LEU A 68 -16.12 -2.12 -0.03
N LEU A 69 -15.13 -1.30 0.31
CA LEU A 69 -14.19 -0.74 -0.66
C LEU A 69 -13.26 -1.82 -1.21
N GLY A 70 -12.58 -2.56 -0.33
CA GLY A 70 -11.47 -3.43 -0.71
C GLY A 70 -11.90 -4.81 -1.20
N TYR A 71 -13.09 -5.31 -0.85
CA TYR A 71 -13.53 -6.63 -1.29
C TYR A 71 -14.64 -6.58 -2.34
N HIS A 72 -15.40 -5.50 -2.39
CA HIS A 72 -16.61 -5.42 -3.23
C HIS A 72 -16.61 -4.25 -4.20
N ASP A 73 -15.65 -3.31 -4.07
CA ASP A 73 -15.65 -2.05 -4.84
C ASP A 73 -17.01 -1.34 -4.78
N ALA A 74 -17.59 -1.29 -3.57
CA ALA A 74 -19.01 -0.97 -3.35
C ALA A 74 -19.23 0.37 -2.64
N ILE A 75 -18.32 1.33 -2.77
CA ILE A 75 -18.55 2.70 -2.30
C ILE A 75 -19.35 3.47 -3.35
N THR A 76 -20.55 3.89 -2.97
CA THR A 76 -21.49 4.56 -3.89
C THR A 76 -21.42 6.08 -3.79
N PRO A 77 -21.88 6.81 -4.82
CA PRO A 77 -22.03 8.27 -4.77
C PRO A 77 -22.87 8.78 -3.60
N GLU A 78 -23.85 8.01 -3.14
CA GLU A 78 -24.68 8.36 -1.99
C GLU A 78 -23.91 8.35 -0.69
N ILE A 79 -23.00 7.37 -0.51
CA ILE A 79 -22.07 7.31 0.63
C ILE A 79 -21.15 8.52 0.61
N GLN A 80 -20.58 8.85 -0.54
CA GLN A 80 -19.68 9.99 -0.74
C GLN A 80 -20.35 11.33 -0.43
N ARG A 81 -21.61 11.50 -0.87
CA ARG A 81 -22.42 12.70 -0.54
C ARG A 81 -22.76 12.77 0.94
N ALA A 82 -23.08 11.64 1.57
CA ALA A 82 -23.36 11.59 3.01
C ALA A 82 -22.11 12.00 3.82
N ALA A 83 -20.94 11.49 3.44
CA ALA A 83 -19.68 11.84 4.07
C ALA A 83 -19.33 13.33 3.91
N LEU A 84 -19.51 13.87 2.71
CA LEU A 84 -19.32 15.29 2.46
C LEU A 84 -20.26 16.15 3.31
N ALA A 85 -21.53 15.80 3.38
CA ALA A 85 -22.53 16.51 4.18
C ALA A 85 -22.26 16.47 5.69
N ALA A 86 -21.60 15.41 6.15
CA ALA A 86 -21.18 15.21 7.54
C ALA A 86 -19.76 15.72 7.83
N GLU A 87 -19.08 16.31 6.84
CA GLU A 87 -17.69 16.79 6.92
C GLU A 87 -16.69 15.69 7.34
N VAL A 88 -16.93 14.45 6.89
CA VAL A 88 -16.04 13.30 7.12
C VAL A 88 -15.04 13.22 5.98
N PHE A 89 -13.80 13.68 6.20
CA PHE A 89 -12.73 13.73 5.19
C PHE A 89 -11.67 12.64 5.39
N TRP A 90 -11.87 11.78 6.36
CA TRP A 90 -11.01 10.64 6.62
C TRP A 90 -11.88 9.41 6.94
N PRO A 91 -11.57 8.28 6.29
CA PRO A 91 -10.50 7.98 5.31
C PRO A 91 -10.73 8.64 3.95
N CYS A 92 -9.68 9.23 3.36
CA CYS A 92 -9.79 9.94 2.09
C CYS A 92 -10.15 9.02 0.90
N GLU A 93 -9.89 7.72 1.00
CA GLU A 93 -10.26 6.68 0.03
C GLU A 93 -11.77 6.60 -0.21
N LEU A 94 -12.55 7.12 0.73
CA LEU A 94 -14.00 7.31 0.58
C LEU A 94 -14.38 8.12 -0.67
N TYR A 95 -13.49 9.05 -1.08
CA TYR A 95 -13.71 9.94 -2.22
C TYR A 95 -13.09 9.44 -3.52
N TYR A 96 -12.65 8.17 -3.57
CA TYR A 96 -12.10 7.60 -4.79
C TYR A 96 -13.13 7.66 -5.93
N HIS A 97 -12.74 8.32 -7.02
CA HIS A 97 -13.61 8.61 -8.19
C HIS A 97 -14.98 9.20 -7.84
N ALA A 98 -15.05 10.03 -6.79
CA ALA A 98 -16.28 10.69 -6.39
C ALA A 98 -16.88 11.54 -7.54
N PRO A 99 -18.22 11.70 -7.60
CA PRO A 99 -18.87 12.44 -8.66
C PRO A 99 -18.53 13.93 -8.63
N GLU A 100 -18.80 14.61 -9.75
CA GLU A 100 -18.42 16.02 -9.96
C GLU A 100 -19.00 16.97 -8.91
N ASP A 101 -20.23 16.76 -8.46
CA ASP A 101 -20.86 17.58 -7.43
C ASP A 101 -20.16 17.47 -6.07
N VAL A 102 -19.64 16.28 -5.74
CA VAL A 102 -18.82 16.05 -4.54
C VAL A 102 -17.45 16.73 -4.70
N ARG A 103 -16.78 16.53 -5.84
CA ARG A 103 -15.52 17.20 -6.17
C ARG A 103 -15.64 18.72 -6.05
N ASP A 104 -16.65 19.31 -6.67
CA ASP A 104 -16.84 20.77 -6.68
C ASP A 104 -17.06 21.32 -5.27
N SER A 105 -17.73 20.57 -4.43
CA SER A 105 -17.93 20.88 -3.02
C SER A 105 -16.64 20.77 -2.21
N LEU A 106 -15.81 19.74 -2.46
CA LEU A 106 -14.48 19.61 -1.86
C LEU A 106 -13.56 20.78 -2.25
N VAL A 107 -13.56 21.18 -3.53
CA VAL A 107 -12.82 22.35 -4.00
C VAL A 107 -13.32 23.62 -3.30
N ALA A 108 -14.63 23.83 -3.20
CA ALA A 108 -15.20 25.00 -2.53
C ALA A 108 -14.84 25.03 -1.04
N ALA A 109 -14.84 23.88 -0.36
CA ALA A 109 -14.42 23.75 1.04
C ALA A 109 -12.91 24.06 1.19
N LEU A 110 -12.06 23.53 0.31
CA LEU A 110 -10.61 23.76 0.32
C LEU A 110 -10.25 25.23 0.12
N LEU A 111 -10.96 25.93 -0.78
CA LEU A 111 -10.75 27.36 -1.00
C LEU A 111 -11.18 28.22 0.20
N LYS A 112 -12.02 27.73 1.09
CA LYS A 112 -12.45 28.37 2.34
C LYS A 112 -11.67 27.90 3.56
N ALA A 113 -10.83 26.87 3.44
CA ALA A 113 -10.04 26.36 4.55
C ALA A 113 -9.16 27.45 5.18
N GLU A 114 -9.13 27.50 6.48
CA GLU A 114 -8.33 28.46 7.26
C GLU A 114 -7.07 27.80 7.83
N TYR A 115 -7.12 26.49 8.08
CA TYR A 115 -6.07 25.73 8.74
C TYR A 115 -5.46 24.70 7.83
N SER A 116 -4.14 24.48 7.98
CA SER A 116 -3.36 23.53 7.18
C SER A 116 -3.86 22.08 7.29
N ARG A 117 -4.30 21.67 8.49
CA ARG A 117 -4.83 20.31 8.70
C ARG A 117 -6.07 20.05 7.83
N ASN A 118 -7.07 20.94 7.89
CA ASN A 118 -8.28 20.80 7.10
C ASN A 118 -7.98 20.85 5.59
N ALA A 119 -7.03 21.70 5.18
CA ALA A 119 -6.60 21.80 3.80
C ALA A 119 -5.91 20.48 3.34
N ALA A 120 -5.08 19.87 4.20
CA ALA A 120 -4.43 18.58 3.91
C ALA A 120 -5.45 17.46 3.72
N ASP A 121 -6.43 17.35 4.61
CA ASP A 121 -7.49 16.33 4.51
C ASP A 121 -8.31 16.51 3.20
N LEU A 122 -8.70 17.74 2.87
CA LEU A 122 -9.45 18.05 1.65
C LEU A 122 -8.62 17.82 0.38
N MET A 123 -7.32 18.14 0.37
CA MET A 123 -6.42 17.82 -0.75
C MET A 123 -6.25 16.31 -0.93
N SER A 124 -6.21 15.55 0.16
CA SER A 124 -6.18 14.08 0.10
C SER A 124 -7.44 13.51 -0.54
N CYS A 125 -8.62 14.05 -0.17
CA CYS A 125 -9.90 13.66 -0.79
C CYS A 125 -9.97 14.02 -2.28
N LEU A 126 -9.47 15.22 -2.66
CA LEU A 126 -9.38 15.63 -4.08
C LEU A 126 -8.40 14.78 -4.87
N ALA A 127 -7.28 14.39 -4.27
CA ALA A 127 -6.33 13.47 -4.90
C ALA A 127 -6.95 12.11 -5.17
N MET A 128 -7.77 11.58 -4.25
CA MET A 128 -8.52 10.34 -4.43
C MET A 128 -9.61 10.48 -5.50
N GLN A 129 -10.27 11.61 -5.60
CA GLN A 129 -11.23 11.88 -6.67
C GLN A 129 -10.54 11.90 -8.05
N GLY A 130 -9.42 12.60 -8.19
CA GLY A 130 -8.38 12.39 -9.20
C GLY A 130 -8.73 12.80 -10.64
N ASP A 131 -9.81 13.54 -10.92
CA ASP A 131 -10.09 14.04 -12.27
C ASP A 131 -9.26 15.30 -12.63
N ASP A 132 -9.42 15.76 -13.85
CA ASP A 132 -8.67 16.91 -14.39
C ASP A 132 -8.86 18.17 -13.55
N LYS A 133 -10.06 18.42 -13.01
CA LYS A 133 -10.33 19.59 -12.18
C LYS A 133 -9.69 19.48 -10.79
N ALA A 134 -9.65 18.30 -10.20
CA ALA A 134 -8.89 18.06 -8.98
C ALA A 134 -7.40 18.31 -9.21
N MET A 135 -6.86 17.81 -10.35
CA MET A 135 -5.50 18.05 -10.80
C MET A 135 -5.19 19.54 -10.95
N GLU A 136 -6.00 20.27 -11.71
CA GLU A 136 -5.86 21.72 -11.91
C GLU A 136 -5.90 22.48 -10.59
N THR A 137 -6.78 22.08 -9.67
CA THR A 137 -6.90 22.71 -8.34
C THR A 137 -5.62 22.57 -7.52
N LEU A 138 -5.00 21.37 -7.49
CA LEU A 138 -3.74 21.17 -6.77
C LEU A 138 -2.59 22.01 -7.35
N LEU A 139 -2.47 22.06 -8.68
CA LEU A 139 -1.48 22.91 -9.35
C LEU A 139 -1.73 24.40 -9.12
N GLU A 140 -2.98 24.84 -9.12
CA GLU A 140 -3.33 26.23 -8.87
C GLU A 140 -2.96 26.67 -7.43
N LEU A 141 -3.18 25.78 -6.45
CA LEU A 141 -2.81 26.04 -5.05
C LEU A 141 -1.29 26.08 -4.85
N GLU A 142 -0.53 25.43 -5.68
CA GLU A 142 0.94 25.54 -5.69
C GLU A 142 1.41 26.86 -6.26
N ARG A 143 0.81 27.32 -7.39
CA ARG A 143 1.13 28.60 -8.06
C ARG A 143 0.65 29.81 -7.26
N ASN A 144 -0.53 29.69 -6.63
CA ASN A 144 -1.19 30.73 -5.86
C ASN A 144 -1.45 30.25 -4.42
N PRO A 145 -0.41 30.16 -3.57
CA PRO A 145 -0.48 29.55 -2.26
C PRO A 145 -1.40 30.33 -1.32
N ARG A 146 -2.23 29.60 -0.59
CA ARG A 146 -3.11 30.11 0.45
C ARG A 146 -2.34 30.33 1.76
N PRO A 147 -2.89 31.11 2.71
CA PRO A 147 -2.22 31.37 4.00
C PRO A 147 -1.81 30.12 4.77
N TRP A 148 -2.62 29.06 4.70
CA TRP A 148 -2.37 27.76 5.37
C TRP A 148 -1.21 26.96 4.76
N ARG A 149 -0.71 27.33 3.56
CA ARG A 149 0.42 26.64 2.90
C ARG A 149 1.65 26.51 3.81
N LYS A 150 1.90 27.53 4.64
CA LYS A 150 3.05 27.55 5.55
C LYS A 150 3.02 26.45 6.62
N GLY A 151 1.85 25.87 6.88
CA GLY A 151 1.69 24.77 7.83
C GLY A 151 1.69 23.38 7.19
N LEU A 152 1.93 23.27 5.88
CA LEU A 152 2.08 21.97 5.19
C LEU A 152 3.54 21.57 5.09
N TYR A 153 3.81 20.28 5.27
CA TYR A 153 5.15 19.71 5.11
C TYR A 153 5.55 19.51 3.65
N VAL A 154 4.57 19.31 2.75
CA VAL A 154 4.78 19.03 1.32
C VAL A 154 3.97 20.01 0.47
N ASP A 155 4.31 20.13 -0.80
CA ASP A 155 3.59 20.95 -1.76
C ASP A 155 2.21 20.38 -2.10
N PRO A 156 1.22 21.21 -2.47
CA PRO A 156 -0.11 20.75 -2.84
C PRO A 156 -0.11 19.67 -3.94
N SER A 157 0.77 19.79 -4.94
CA SER A 157 0.91 18.80 -6.01
C SER A 157 1.34 17.42 -5.50
N SER A 158 2.08 17.35 -4.39
CA SER A 158 2.52 16.08 -3.80
C SER A 158 1.36 15.24 -3.26
N TYR A 159 0.23 15.86 -2.92
CA TYR A 159 -0.98 15.13 -2.48
C TYR A 159 -1.55 14.23 -3.58
N ALA A 160 -1.31 14.54 -4.85
CA ALA A 160 -1.69 13.71 -6.00
C ALA A 160 -1.30 12.24 -5.81
N GLN A 161 -0.15 12.00 -5.20
CA GLN A 161 0.39 10.69 -4.95
C GLN A 161 -0.53 9.82 -4.05
N ILE A 162 -1.31 10.43 -3.16
CA ILE A 162 -2.30 9.74 -2.33
C ILE A 162 -3.38 9.08 -3.21
N GLY A 163 -3.76 9.74 -4.29
CA GLY A 163 -4.71 9.23 -5.29
C GLY A 163 -4.12 8.27 -6.32
N GLY A 164 -2.83 7.93 -6.20
CA GLY A 164 -2.16 7.02 -7.14
C GLY A 164 -1.74 7.66 -8.46
N TRP A 165 -1.49 8.96 -8.48
CA TRP A 165 -1.02 9.70 -9.63
C TRP A 165 -0.07 10.84 -9.23
N THR A 166 0.62 11.42 -10.19
CA THR A 166 1.53 12.54 -9.98
C THR A 166 1.60 13.42 -11.24
N PHE A 167 2.51 14.39 -11.23
CA PHE A 167 2.75 15.28 -12.37
C PHE A 167 4.12 15.02 -12.97
N ASP A 168 4.21 15.14 -14.31
CA ASP A 168 5.49 15.30 -14.98
C ASP A 168 6.02 16.74 -14.87
N LYS A 169 7.17 17.01 -15.51
CA LYS A 169 7.79 18.34 -15.49
C LYS A 169 6.98 19.40 -16.23
N GLU A 170 6.13 18.97 -17.14
CA GLU A 170 5.21 19.79 -17.95
C GLU A 170 3.86 20.02 -17.24
N GLY A 171 3.64 19.37 -16.08
CA GLY A 171 2.40 19.43 -15.30
C GLY A 171 1.30 18.52 -15.82
N GLN A 172 1.65 17.52 -16.64
CA GLN A 172 0.70 16.52 -17.11
C GLN A 172 0.57 15.40 -16.07
N LYS A 173 -0.60 14.77 -16.02
CA LYS A 173 -0.87 13.65 -15.10
C LYS A 173 -0.08 12.41 -15.52
N ILE A 174 0.65 11.84 -14.56
CA ILE A 174 1.24 10.50 -14.64
C ILE A 174 0.47 9.60 -13.71
N GLN A 175 -0.13 8.53 -14.23
CA GLN A 175 -0.77 7.50 -13.41
C GLN A 175 0.30 6.61 -12.77
N LEU A 176 0.22 6.42 -11.45
CA LEU A 176 1.13 5.59 -10.67
C LEU A 176 0.52 4.22 -10.34
N ASN A 177 -0.81 4.18 -10.08
CA ASN A 177 -1.55 2.95 -9.89
C ASN A 177 -2.13 2.46 -11.22
N PHE A 178 -2.45 1.17 -11.28
CA PHE A 178 -3.02 0.53 -12.45
C PHE A 178 -4.53 0.29 -12.26
N ASP A 179 -5.23 0.06 -13.37
CA ASP A 179 -6.67 -0.27 -13.35
C ASP A 179 -6.93 -1.74 -12.99
N THR A 180 -5.88 -2.52 -12.85
CA THR A 180 -5.94 -3.96 -12.56
C THR A 180 -5.03 -4.30 -11.40
N CYS A 181 -5.49 -5.16 -10.52
CA CYS A 181 -4.79 -5.56 -9.31
C CYS A 181 -4.89 -7.08 -9.10
N TYR A 182 -3.77 -7.72 -8.82
CA TYR A 182 -3.71 -9.16 -8.50
C TYR A 182 -3.14 -9.37 -7.10
N PRO A 183 -3.72 -10.29 -6.30
CA PRO A 183 -3.20 -10.60 -4.98
C PRO A 183 -1.97 -11.51 -5.06
N MET A 184 -1.06 -11.36 -4.11
CA MET A 184 -0.01 -12.33 -3.84
C MET A 184 -0.51 -13.32 -2.79
N VAL A 185 -0.60 -14.58 -3.12
CA VAL A 185 -1.12 -15.63 -2.24
C VAL A 185 -0.03 -16.62 -1.86
N LYS A 186 -0.18 -17.29 -0.73
CA LYS A 186 0.75 -18.37 -0.37
C LYS A 186 0.70 -19.48 -1.39
N GLY A 187 1.86 -19.77 -1.98
CA GLY A 187 2.10 -20.92 -2.86
C GLY A 187 2.81 -22.05 -2.14
N THR A 188 3.10 -23.09 -2.89
CA THR A 188 3.93 -24.21 -2.47
C THR A 188 5.40 -24.00 -2.85
N ALA A 189 6.32 -24.61 -2.10
CA ALA A 189 7.75 -24.51 -2.42
C ALA A 189 8.04 -25.01 -3.84
N GLY A 190 8.69 -24.16 -4.66
CA GLY A 190 9.04 -24.50 -6.06
C GLY A 190 7.90 -24.26 -7.07
N GLU A 191 6.75 -23.77 -6.66
CA GLU A 191 5.67 -23.39 -7.57
C GLU A 191 6.13 -22.28 -8.53
N LYS A 192 5.78 -22.45 -9.81
CA LYS A 192 6.11 -21.46 -10.83
C LYS A 192 5.16 -20.28 -10.73
N SER A 193 5.73 -19.09 -10.61
CA SER A 193 4.98 -17.84 -10.62
C SER A 193 5.74 -16.80 -11.43
N PRO A 194 5.04 -15.91 -12.17
CA PRO A 194 5.67 -14.78 -12.84
C PRO A 194 6.16 -13.73 -11.84
N VAL A 195 5.69 -13.78 -10.60
CA VAL A 195 6.17 -12.92 -9.50
C VAL A 195 6.80 -13.79 -8.43
N ARG A 196 7.99 -13.41 -7.99
CA ARG A 196 8.70 -14.03 -6.86
C ARG A 196 9.16 -12.96 -5.91
N ILE A 197 8.97 -13.20 -4.63
CA ILE A 197 9.40 -12.33 -3.53
C ILE A 197 10.45 -13.08 -2.72
N GLY A 198 11.57 -12.42 -2.40
CA GLY A 198 12.60 -12.98 -1.52
C GLY A 198 13.41 -14.12 -2.17
N ARG A 199 13.77 -14.03 -3.46
CA ARG A 199 14.62 -15.05 -4.10
C ARG A 199 16.05 -14.94 -3.61
N ALA A 200 16.60 -16.04 -3.02
CA ALA A 200 17.97 -16.12 -2.58
C ALA A 200 18.96 -16.00 -3.76
N ARG A 201 20.07 -15.29 -3.53
CA ARG A 201 21.18 -15.13 -4.47
C ARG A 201 22.45 -15.78 -3.94
N GLU A 202 23.39 -16.11 -4.86
CA GLU A 202 24.70 -16.63 -4.50
C GLU A 202 25.76 -15.53 -4.28
N ASP A 203 25.55 -14.35 -4.87
CA ASP A 203 26.44 -13.20 -4.72
C ASP A 203 26.31 -12.55 -3.34
N THR A 204 27.37 -11.85 -2.96
CA THR A 204 27.50 -11.20 -1.65
C THR A 204 27.56 -9.68 -1.79
N CYS A 205 27.06 -9.01 -0.78
CA CYS A 205 27.09 -7.56 -0.68
C CYS A 205 28.54 -7.05 -0.59
N PRO A 206 28.94 -6.07 -1.42
CA PRO A 206 30.28 -5.50 -1.37
C PRO A 206 30.59 -4.74 -0.07
N HIS A 207 29.56 -4.32 0.68
CA HIS A 207 29.73 -3.59 1.93
C HIS A 207 29.90 -4.51 3.14
N CYS A 208 28.93 -5.40 3.40
CA CYS A 208 28.93 -6.23 4.62
C CYS A 208 29.37 -7.68 4.39
N GLY A 209 29.46 -8.13 3.13
CA GLY A 209 29.76 -9.52 2.78
C GLY A 209 28.59 -10.49 2.99
N GLY A 210 27.42 -10.00 3.43
CA GLY A 210 26.20 -10.79 3.56
C GLY A 210 25.61 -11.18 2.19
N ARG A 211 24.77 -12.22 2.16
CA ARG A 211 24.12 -12.66 0.91
C ARG A 211 23.13 -11.61 0.40
N MET A 212 23.14 -11.40 -0.90
CA MET A 212 22.16 -10.57 -1.58
C MET A 212 20.82 -11.32 -1.73
N VAL A 213 19.74 -10.59 -1.95
CA VAL A 213 18.40 -11.12 -2.20
C VAL A 213 17.72 -10.36 -3.33
N ASP A 214 17.02 -11.06 -4.21
CA ASP A 214 16.06 -10.41 -5.08
C ASP A 214 14.76 -10.25 -4.30
N MET A 215 14.49 -9.05 -3.86
CA MET A 215 13.27 -8.72 -3.12
C MET A 215 12.04 -8.91 -3.98
N LEU A 216 12.14 -8.60 -5.28
CA LEU A 216 11.11 -8.82 -6.27
C LEU A 216 11.74 -9.29 -7.58
N VAL A 217 11.15 -10.33 -8.16
CA VAL A 217 11.33 -10.69 -9.57
C VAL A 217 9.95 -10.75 -10.20
N LEU A 218 9.74 -10.02 -11.30
CA LEU A 218 8.47 -9.90 -11.97
C LEU A 218 8.66 -10.10 -13.47
N ASP A 219 8.03 -11.12 -14.06
CA ASP A 219 8.01 -11.38 -15.51
C ASP A 219 6.74 -10.74 -16.10
N GLY A 220 6.88 -9.54 -16.68
CA GLY A 220 5.78 -8.77 -17.27
C GLY A 220 5.18 -9.40 -18.54
N ARG A 221 5.78 -10.49 -19.08
CA ARG A 221 5.25 -11.21 -20.25
C ARG A 221 4.09 -12.14 -19.91
N ASP A 222 3.86 -12.43 -18.61
CA ASP A 222 2.65 -13.16 -18.16
C ASP A 222 1.40 -12.34 -18.49
N GLU A 223 0.35 -13.01 -19.00
CA GLU A 223 -0.90 -12.34 -19.42
C GLU A 223 -1.56 -11.52 -18.29
N ARG A 224 -1.43 -11.98 -17.04
CA ARG A 224 -1.97 -11.30 -15.86
C ARG A 224 -1.24 -10.00 -15.53
N LEU A 225 0.00 -9.83 -16.03
CA LEU A 225 0.87 -8.69 -15.73
C LEU A 225 1.06 -7.72 -16.91
N LYS A 226 0.42 -7.98 -18.04
CA LYS A 226 0.52 -7.12 -19.24
C LYS A 226 0.08 -5.67 -18.99
N PHE A 227 -0.79 -5.44 -18.02
CA PHE A 227 -1.21 -4.09 -17.66
C PHE A 227 -0.07 -3.22 -17.12
N LEU A 228 1.04 -3.83 -16.66
CA LEU A 228 2.24 -3.10 -16.22
C LEU A 228 3.04 -2.49 -17.39
N GLY A 229 2.75 -2.88 -18.64
CA GLY A 229 3.49 -2.41 -19.82
C GLY A 229 4.96 -2.88 -19.86
N LEU A 230 5.32 -3.90 -19.10
CA LEU A 230 6.67 -4.45 -19.01
C LEU A 230 6.79 -5.66 -19.96
N ASP A 231 7.62 -5.55 -21.00
CA ASP A 231 7.97 -6.68 -21.89
C ASP A 231 9.35 -7.23 -21.49
N GLY A 232 9.37 -8.01 -20.43
CA GLY A 232 10.61 -8.58 -19.89
C GLY A 232 10.51 -8.90 -18.41
N ILE A 233 11.68 -9.07 -17.78
CA ILE A 233 11.80 -9.39 -16.35
C ILE A 233 12.36 -8.20 -15.58
N LEU A 234 11.60 -7.69 -14.64
CA LEU A 234 12.06 -6.74 -13.63
C LEU A 234 12.63 -7.51 -12.44
N THR A 235 13.85 -7.15 -12.01
CA THR A 235 14.47 -7.73 -10.81
C THR A 235 14.93 -6.60 -9.89
N ALA A 236 14.38 -6.54 -8.68
CA ALA A 236 14.79 -5.60 -7.64
C ALA A 236 15.66 -6.33 -6.62
N THR A 237 16.97 -6.14 -6.71
CA THR A 237 17.97 -6.80 -5.86
C THR A 237 18.50 -5.83 -4.81
N CYS A 238 18.67 -6.28 -3.59
CA CYS A 238 19.35 -5.51 -2.55
C CYS A 238 20.09 -6.41 -1.56
N CYS A 239 20.91 -5.79 -0.71
CA CYS A 239 21.40 -6.43 0.51
C CYS A 239 20.37 -6.17 1.63
N PRO A 240 19.73 -7.17 2.20
CA PRO A 240 18.75 -6.98 3.26
C PRO A 240 19.35 -6.37 4.53
N SER A 241 20.67 -6.54 4.75
CA SER A 241 21.38 -5.95 5.88
C SER A 241 21.70 -4.47 5.68
N CYS A 242 22.03 -4.05 4.44
CA CYS A 242 22.53 -2.69 4.17
C CYS A 242 21.46 -1.74 3.64
N VAL A 243 20.31 -2.25 3.18
CA VAL A 243 19.30 -1.47 2.46
C VAL A 243 18.85 -0.21 3.21
N GLY A 244 18.70 -0.29 4.53
CA GLY A 244 18.33 0.83 5.39
C GLY A 244 19.46 1.83 5.71
N PHE A 245 20.69 1.56 5.29
CA PHE A 245 21.87 2.37 5.60
C PHE A 245 22.55 2.98 4.37
N LEU A 246 21.95 2.84 3.19
CA LEU A 246 22.52 3.34 1.94
C LEU A 246 22.23 4.81 1.73
N LYS A 247 23.26 5.60 1.31
CA LYS A 247 23.09 7.00 0.88
C LYS A 247 22.43 7.15 -0.50
N GLY A 248 22.39 6.10 -1.29
CA GLY A 248 21.93 6.08 -2.68
C GLY A 248 20.71 5.17 -2.88
N PRO A 249 20.46 4.77 -4.13
CA PRO A 249 19.35 3.86 -4.43
C PRO A 249 19.48 2.56 -3.65
N ALA A 250 18.38 2.13 -3.03
CA ALA A 250 18.32 0.87 -2.28
C ALA A 250 18.34 -0.35 -3.21
N PHE A 251 17.96 -0.18 -4.47
CA PHE A 251 17.90 -1.22 -5.50
C PHE A 251 18.88 -0.94 -6.63
N ASN A 252 19.26 -2.00 -7.32
CA ASN A 252 20.20 -1.97 -8.44
C ASN A 252 19.44 -1.87 -9.77
N SER A 253 20.14 -1.50 -10.87
CA SER A 253 19.56 -1.58 -12.20
C SER A 253 19.37 -3.03 -12.63
N PHE A 254 18.46 -3.25 -13.55
CA PHE A 254 18.20 -4.55 -14.15
C PHE A 254 18.11 -4.42 -15.68
N THR A 255 18.38 -5.53 -16.38
CA THR A 255 18.04 -5.67 -17.80
C THR A 255 16.68 -6.37 -17.94
N LEU A 256 16.07 -6.26 -19.13
CA LEU A 256 14.79 -6.94 -19.39
C LEU A 256 14.89 -8.48 -19.45
N ASP A 257 16.11 -9.01 -19.44
CA ASP A 257 16.36 -10.46 -19.27
C ASP A 257 16.41 -10.87 -17.78
N GLY A 258 16.35 -9.90 -16.87
CA GLY A 258 16.35 -10.11 -15.42
C GLY A 258 17.72 -10.12 -14.76
N ASP A 259 18.78 -9.82 -15.54
CA ASP A 259 20.12 -9.62 -15.00
C ASP A 259 20.18 -8.32 -14.20
N VAL A 260 21.01 -8.28 -13.17
CA VAL A 260 21.14 -7.15 -12.26
C VAL A 260 22.57 -6.60 -12.28
N GLU A 261 22.68 -5.29 -12.43
CA GLU A 261 23.90 -4.55 -12.23
C GLU A 261 23.86 -3.86 -10.86
N VAL A 262 24.80 -4.23 -9.99
CA VAL A 262 24.91 -3.69 -8.63
C VAL A 262 25.61 -2.35 -8.66
N PHE A 263 24.92 -1.29 -8.20
CA PHE A 263 25.54 0.03 -8.07
C PHE A 263 26.48 0.11 -6.87
N PRO A 264 27.62 0.74 -7.01
CA PRO A 264 28.44 1.14 -5.87
C PRO A 264 27.65 2.25 -5.12
N SER A 265 27.19 1.94 -3.94
CA SER A 265 26.55 2.90 -3.03
C SER A 265 27.36 3.00 -1.74
N GLU A 266 27.30 4.16 -1.08
CA GLU A 266 27.96 4.38 0.20
C GLU A 266 26.95 4.22 1.35
N LEU A 267 27.44 3.85 2.52
CA LEU A 267 26.64 3.89 3.75
C LEU A 267 26.54 5.32 4.27
N PHE A 268 25.50 5.63 5.04
CA PHE A 268 25.39 6.90 5.76
C PHE A 268 26.60 7.13 6.67
N ASP A 269 26.95 8.41 6.89
CA ASP A 269 28.03 8.78 7.78
C ASP A 269 27.72 8.29 9.20
N GLY A 270 28.67 7.51 9.76
CA GLY A 270 28.51 6.88 11.06
C GLY A 270 27.86 5.49 11.06
N ALA A 271 27.36 5.00 9.95
CA ALA A 271 26.95 3.60 9.84
C ALA A 271 28.17 2.70 9.67
N GLU A 272 28.31 1.69 10.51
CA GLU A 272 29.39 0.70 10.46
C GLU A 272 28.87 -0.62 9.86
N LYS A 273 29.78 -1.45 9.35
CA LYS A 273 29.43 -2.80 8.85
C LYS A 273 28.73 -3.67 9.90
N THR A 274 29.02 -3.42 11.19
CA THR A 274 28.43 -4.12 12.32
C THR A 274 26.96 -3.76 12.55
N ASP A 275 26.50 -2.59 12.05
CA ASP A 275 25.11 -2.17 12.13
C ASP A 275 24.24 -2.88 11.08
N CYS A 276 24.89 -3.36 10.01
CA CYS A 276 24.26 -4.05 8.89
C CYS A 276 24.25 -5.55 9.17
N TYR A 277 23.22 -6.05 9.88
CA TYR A 277 23.14 -7.47 10.21
C TYR A 277 21.72 -8.01 10.01
N VAL A 278 21.62 -9.05 9.17
CA VAL A 278 20.44 -9.91 9.07
C VAL A 278 20.89 -11.32 9.48
N SER A 279 20.20 -11.90 10.45
CA SER A 279 20.56 -13.25 10.91
C SER A 279 20.35 -14.30 9.80
N PRO A 280 21.06 -15.44 9.84
CA PRO A 280 20.80 -16.53 8.91
C PRO A 280 19.35 -17.02 8.95
N GLU A 281 18.72 -16.98 10.12
CA GLU A 281 17.32 -17.33 10.34
C GLU A 281 16.38 -16.36 9.65
N ASP A 282 16.62 -15.05 9.79
CA ASP A 282 15.82 -14.00 9.11
C ASP A 282 15.99 -14.07 7.59
N TYR A 283 17.23 -14.27 7.13
CA TYR A 283 17.50 -14.48 5.70
C TYR A 283 16.76 -15.70 5.15
N LYS A 284 16.70 -16.80 5.93
CA LYS A 284 15.95 -17.99 5.58
C LYS A 284 14.45 -17.70 5.51
N VAL A 285 13.89 -17.01 6.51
CA VAL A 285 12.47 -16.61 6.50
C VAL A 285 12.18 -15.75 5.27
N LEU A 286 13.03 -14.78 4.96
CA LEU A 286 12.88 -13.90 3.82
C LEU A 286 12.90 -14.67 2.47
N THR A 287 13.75 -15.68 2.33
CA THR A 287 14.00 -16.37 1.05
C THR A 287 13.23 -17.68 0.86
N GLU A 288 12.68 -18.27 1.92
CA GLU A 288 11.88 -19.50 1.86
C GLU A 288 10.36 -19.25 1.82
N ASN A 289 9.92 -17.99 2.01
CA ASN A 289 8.52 -17.65 1.85
C ASN A 289 8.12 -17.77 0.37
N SER A 290 7.17 -18.66 0.10
CA SER A 290 6.64 -18.84 -1.25
C SER A 290 5.35 -18.04 -1.41
N PHE A 291 5.42 -16.97 -2.20
CA PHE A 291 4.25 -16.25 -2.68
C PHE A 291 4.14 -16.42 -4.18
N VAL A 292 2.92 -16.61 -4.66
CA VAL A 292 2.58 -16.73 -6.08
C VAL A 292 1.52 -15.70 -6.44
N LEU A 293 1.51 -15.31 -7.72
CA LEU A 293 0.47 -14.41 -8.23
C LEU A 293 -0.88 -15.15 -8.27
N GLY A 294 -1.92 -14.55 -7.71
CA GLY A 294 -3.27 -15.08 -7.74
C GLY A 294 -3.82 -15.24 -9.17
N GLU A 295 -4.81 -16.10 -9.33
CA GLU A 295 -5.37 -16.44 -10.65
C GLU A 295 -6.36 -15.40 -11.18
N ALA A 296 -7.03 -14.66 -10.29
CA ALA A 296 -8.05 -13.68 -10.65
C ALA A 296 -7.69 -12.29 -10.09
N PRO A 297 -8.07 -11.22 -10.80
CA PRO A 297 -7.93 -9.86 -10.28
C PRO A 297 -8.86 -9.64 -9.08
N VAL A 298 -8.47 -8.69 -8.25
CA VAL A 298 -9.22 -8.22 -7.07
C VAL A 298 -9.44 -6.71 -7.15
N PRO A 299 -10.36 -6.13 -6.36
CA PRO A 299 -10.51 -4.67 -6.29
C PRO A 299 -9.21 -3.95 -5.95
N LEU A 300 -9.04 -2.72 -6.44
CA LEU A 300 -7.78 -1.97 -6.32
C LEU A 300 -7.35 -1.71 -4.86
N PHE A 301 -8.31 -1.62 -3.94
CA PHE A 301 -8.07 -1.42 -2.50
C PHE A 301 -7.99 -2.72 -1.70
N TYR A 302 -7.90 -3.87 -2.38
CA TYR A 302 -7.85 -5.16 -1.69
C TYR A 302 -6.67 -5.26 -0.71
N GLY A 303 -5.49 -4.84 -1.13
CA GLY A 303 -4.30 -4.80 -0.27
C GLY A 303 -4.44 -3.83 0.91
N ALA A 304 -5.14 -2.71 0.71
CA ALA A 304 -5.40 -1.74 1.78
C ALA A 304 -6.41 -2.23 2.82
N ALA A 305 -7.38 -3.05 2.40
CA ALA A 305 -8.39 -3.65 3.28
C ALA A 305 -7.88 -4.93 3.98
N CYS A 306 -6.96 -5.63 3.36
CA CYS A 306 -6.43 -6.91 3.83
C CYS A 306 -4.96 -6.76 4.25
N GLN A 307 -4.70 -6.64 5.55
CA GLN A 307 -3.35 -6.46 6.09
C GLN A 307 -2.38 -7.63 5.82
N ASP A 308 -2.92 -8.82 5.47
CA ASP A 308 -2.14 -10.05 5.28
C ASP A 308 -1.88 -10.39 3.80
N VAL A 309 -2.35 -9.59 2.85
CA VAL A 309 -2.23 -9.89 1.42
C VAL A 309 -1.64 -8.72 0.66
N ASN A 310 -0.50 -8.96 0.06
CA ASN A 310 0.14 -8.03 -0.88
C ASN A 310 -0.51 -8.10 -2.24
N THR A 311 -0.46 -7.03 -3.00
CA THR A 311 -1.03 -6.94 -4.34
C THR A 311 -0.05 -6.36 -5.34
N ILE A 312 -0.21 -6.71 -6.61
CA ILE A 312 0.48 -6.08 -7.73
C ILE A 312 -0.53 -5.22 -8.48
N GLY A 313 -0.29 -3.92 -8.54
CA GLY A 313 -1.08 -2.94 -9.32
C GLY A 313 -2.09 -2.11 -8.52
N GLY A 314 -2.49 -2.55 -7.31
CA GLY A 314 -3.47 -1.85 -6.48
C GLY A 314 -2.88 -0.86 -5.48
N PHE A 315 -3.75 -0.30 -4.65
CA PHE A 315 -3.35 0.50 -3.50
C PHE A 315 -2.82 -0.40 -2.38
N GLY A 316 -1.65 -0.06 -1.84
CA GLY A 316 -1.03 -0.80 -0.75
C GLY A 316 -1.67 -0.56 0.61
N ASN A 317 -1.21 -1.33 1.60
CA ASN A 317 -1.63 -1.16 2.99
C ASN A 317 -1.22 0.23 3.53
N ARG A 318 -2.05 0.80 4.40
CA ARG A 318 -1.87 2.13 5.00
C ARG A 318 -0.63 2.29 5.88
N GLY A 319 -0.05 1.22 6.36
CA GLY A 319 1.17 1.24 7.17
C GLY A 319 2.44 1.56 6.37
N ALA A 320 2.42 1.38 5.05
CA ALA A 320 3.55 1.69 4.21
C ALA A 320 3.57 3.19 3.86
N GLU A 321 4.56 3.91 4.31
CA GLU A 321 4.77 5.34 3.98
C GLU A 321 4.98 5.59 2.48
N CYS A 322 5.25 4.55 1.70
CA CYS A 322 5.36 4.59 0.24
C CYS A 322 4.11 3.99 -0.43
N ARG A 323 2.99 4.70 -0.40
CA ARG A 323 1.73 4.32 -1.09
C ARG A 323 1.82 4.34 -2.62
N ILE A 324 2.95 4.77 -3.17
CA ILE A 324 3.12 5.13 -4.57
C ILE A 324 3.92 4.09 -5.32
N CYS A 325 4.56 3.18 -4.63
CA CYS A 325 5.43 2.22 -5.27
C CYS A 325 4.61 0.99 -5.70
N PRO A 326 4.55 0.63 -7.02
CA PRO A 326 4.08 -0.69 -7.43
C PRO A 326 4.91 -1.82 -6.79
N LEU A 327 5.97 -1.44 -6.06
CA LEU A 327 6.83 -2.30 -5.24
C LEU A 327 6.42 -2.31 -3.76
N SER A 328 5.26 -1.77 -3.37
CA SER A 328 4.77 -1.86 -1.98
C SER A 328 4.76 -3.29 -1.41
N PRO A 329 4.59 -4.36 -2.22
CA PRO A 329 4.79 -5.73 -1.76
C PRO A 329 6.17 -6.03 -1.16
N LEU A 330 7.20 -5.23 -1.53
CA LEU A 330 8.56 -5.42 -1.01
C LEU A 330 8.69 -5.03 0.44
N TRP A 331 8.01 -3.96 0.85
CA TRP A 331 8.04 -3.49 2.22
C TRP A 331 7.28 -4.45 3.16
N GLU A 332 6.13 -4.94 2.73
CA GLU A 332 5.34 -5.91 3.51
C GLU A 332 5.99 -7.30 3.58
N ALA A 333 6.79 -7.70 2.57
CA ALA A 333 7.62 -8.90 2.68
C ALA A 333 8.65 -8.78 3.82
N TYR A 334 9.11 -7.57 4.11
CA TYR A 334 9.98 -7.27 5.25
C TYR A 334 9.24 -7.39 6.59
N GLU A 335 8.00 -6.88 6.69
CA GLU A 335 7.17 -7.01 7.90
C GLU A 335 6.76 -8.45 8.20
N VAL A 336 6.47 -9.25 7.16
CA VAL A 336 6.16 -10.68 7.30
C VAL A 336 7.35 -11.48 7.84
N SER A 337 8.58 -11.01 7.65
CA SER A 337 9.78 -11.65 8.21
C SER A 337 9.95 -11.46 9.73
N GLY A 338 9.16 -10.61 10.36
CA GLY A 338 9.23 -10.37 11.82
C GLY A 338 10.45 -9.54 12.26
N THR A 339 11.20 -8.98 11.32
CA THR A 339 12.21 -7.97 11.63
C THR A 339 11.49 -6.62 11.72
N ASP A 340 11.40 -6.05 12.93
CA ASP A 340 10.93 -4.67 13.09
C ASP A 340 11.76 -3.76 12.20
N PRO A 341 11.17 -3.06 11.22
CA PRO A 341 11.91 -2.04 10.51
C PRO A 341 12.30 -0.98 11.54
N VAL A 342 13.56 -0.72 11.68
CA VAL A 342 14.06 0.38 12.52
C VAL A 342 13.35 1.63 12.01
N GLY A 343 12.44 2.19 12.81
CA GLY A 343 11.61 3.30 12.42
C GLY A 343 12.47 4.51 12.07
N TYR A 344 12.50 4.84 10.80
CA TYR A 344 12.99 6.12 10.33
C TYR A 344 11.80 7.08 10.28
N GLY A 345 11.60 7.78 11.42
CA GLY A 345 10.87 9.04 11.39
C GLY A 345 11.71 10.07 10.62
N VAL A 346 11.20 10.56 9.52
CA VAL A 346 11.58 11.83 8.90
C VAL A 346 10.35 12.73 8.91
#